data_13ae9becb134ec54d96eac1c0277d290
#
_entry.id   13ae9becb134ec54d96eac1c0277d290
#
_cell.length_a   1.000
_cell.length_b   1.000
_cell.length_c   1.000
_cell.angle_alpha   90.00
_cell.angle_beta   90.00
_cell.angle_gamma   90.00
#
_symmetry.space_group_name_H-M   'P 1'
#
loop_
_entity.id
_entity.type
_entity.pdbx_description
1 polymer ?
#
loop_
_entity_poly.entity_id
_entity_poly.type
_entity_poly.pdbx_seq_one_letter_code
_entity_poly.pdbx_strand_id
1 'polypeptide(L)'
;MSKKVLVVIIGSTLLLGAAFVMAQEGRRGPAGRRGPQSGRSQFGPMGEWLDNLTRAYEQKDMDKIGQLIEQMKQGRQGFAGRMGRGGPGGPPRGFGGFGPGGSQAGSHSFLDGTPIPKTDSEKKILSVLDEMAQDRSRTFANVSPTDGRLLRQLTEAVGAKRVIEIGTSTGYSGLWFAMALRTTGGKLITHEIDSGRAAMARDNFKKAGVDDLITIVQGNAHETVKQQKDPIDILFLDADKEGYVDYLNKLLPLIRPGGLIIAHNMNTRQADPRYVEAITTNSELETLLLLREGTGVSVTLKKR
;
A
#
# COMPACT_ATOMS: atom_id res chain seq x y z
N MET A 1 -27.84 -4.82 5.01
CA MET A 1 -27.95 -3.63 4.12
C MET A 1 -28.90 -3.96 2.97
N SER A 2 -29.93 -3.16 2.69
CA SER A 2 -30.83 -3.41 1.58
C SER A 2 -30.10 -3.21 0.24
N LYS A 3 -30.46 -3.97 -0.80
CA LYS A 3 -29.89 -3.84 -2.15
C LYS A 3 -29.91 -2.39 -2.69
N LYS A 4 -30.86 -1.58 -2.22
CA LYS A 4 -31.01 -0.16 -2.58
C LYS A 4 -29.87 0.73 -2.03
N VAL A 5 -29.35 0.46 -0.84
CA VAL A 5 -28.25 1.23 -0.23
C VAL A 5 -26.92 0.93 -0.91
N LEU A 6 -26.69 -0.32 -1.31
CA LEU A 6 -25.46 -0.72 -2.02
C LEU A 6 -25.36 -0.08 -3.41
N VAL A 7 -26.49 0.05 -4.12
CA VAL A 7 -26.54 0.69 -5.45
C VAL A 7 -26.26 2.20 -5.37
N VAL A 8 -26.72 2.88 -4.34
CA VAL A 8 -26.46 4.32 -4.14
C VAL A 8 -24.97 4.59 -3.84
N ILE A 9 -24.31 3.74 -3.06
CA ILE A 9 -22.88 3.90 -2.73
C ILE A 9 -22.00 3.65 -3.97
N ILE A 10 -22.30 2.64 -4.78
CA ILE A 10 -21.55 2.35 -6.02
C ILE A 10 -21.78 3.44 -7.07
N GLY A 11 -23.00 3.96 -7.19
CA GLY A 11 -23.33 5.04 -8.12
C GLY A 11 -22.61 6.36 -7.81
N SER A 12 -22.53 6.75 -6.52
CA SER A 12 -21.85 7.99 -6.12
C SER A 12 -20.33 7.94 -6.30
N THR A 13 -19.69 6.79 -6.10
CA THR A 13 -18.23 6.63 -6.31
C THR A 13 -17.85 6.64 -7.79
N LEU A 14 -18.70 6.10 -8.67
CA LEU A 14 -18.47 6.12 -10.12
C LEU A 14 -18.72 7.51 -10.73
N LEU A 15 -19.69 8.27 -10.23
CA LEU A 15 -19.97 9.64 -10.68
C LEU A 15 -18.88 10.65 -10.26
N LEU A 16 -18.28 10.48 -9.07
CA LEU A 16 -17.14 11.28 -8.63
C LEU A 16 -15.89 11.01 -9.49
N GLY A 17 -15.69 9.77 -9.93
CA GLY A 17 -14.61 9.42 -10.86
C GLY A 17 -14.81 10.01 -12.26
N ALA A 18 -16.03 9.98 -12.79
CA ALA A 18 -16.36 10.55 -14.10
C ALA A 18 -16.30 12.09 -14.10
N ALA A 19 -16.77 12.76 -13.04
CA ALA A 19 -16.68 14.21 -12.88
C ALA A 19 -15.24 14.71 -12.78
N PHE A 20 -14.33 13.92 -12.18
CA PHE A 20 -12.90 14.25 -12.08
C PHE A 20 -12.20 14.17 -13.45
N VAL A 21 -12.55 13.21 -14.30
CA VAL A 21 -12.02 13.08 -15.66
C VAL A 21 -12.51 14.24 -16.56
N MET A 22 -13.77 14.64 -16.46
CA MET A 22 -14.33 15.77 -17.23
C MET A 22 -13.74 17.14 -16.82
N ALA A 23 -13.40 17.32 -15.54
CA ALA A 23 -12.78 18.56 -15.05
C ALA A 23 -11.32 18.73 -15.52
N GLN A 24 -10.63 17.67 -15.90
CA GLN A 24 -9.27 17.75 -16.46
C GLN A 24 -9.24 18.11 -17.95
N GLU A 25 -10.28 17.78 -18.73
CA GLU A 25 -10.35 18.10 -20.16
C GLU A 25 -10.71 19.56 -20.45
N GLY A 26 -11.34 20.27 -19.50
CA GLY A 26 -11.72 21.69 -19.64
C GLY A 26 -10.56 22.70 -19.61
N ARG A 27 -9.30 22.30 -19.49
CA ARG A 27 -8.13 23.20 -19.38
C ARG A 27 -7.20 23.25 -20.60
N ARG A 28 -7.63 22.79 -21.76
CA ARG A 28 -6.88 23.01 -23.00
C ARG A 28 -7.55 24.06 -23.85
N GLY A 29 -6.83 25.17 -24.09
CA GLY A 29 -7.24 26.34 -24.80
C GLY A 29 -7.48 26.11 -26.30
N PRO A 30 -7.93 27.14 -27.04
CA PRO A 30 -8.67 26.99 -28.30
C PRO A 30 -7.76 26.80 -29.50
N ALA A 31 -8.00 25.77 -30.32
CA ALA A 31 -7.51 25.69 -31.68
C ALA A 31 -8.54 25.03 -32.60
N GLY A 32 -9.05 25.83 -33.57
CA GLY A 32 -9.47 25.31 -34.86
C GLY A 32 -10.90 24.80 -35.01
N ARG A 33 -11.77 25.66 -35.60
CA ARG A 33 -13.09 25.31 -36.13
C ARG A 33 -13.05 24.14 -37.12
N ARG A 34 -13.78 23.05 -36.82
CA ARG A 34 -14.38 22.15 -37.82
C ARG A 34 -15.79 21.79 -37.36
N GLY A 35 -16.72 21.72 -38.31
CA GLY A 35 -18.16 21.59 -38.13
C GLY A 35 -18.62 20.23 -37.57
N PRO A 36 -19.95 20.06 -37.34
CA PRO A 36 -20.48 18.96 -36.54
C PRO A 36 -20.45 17.64 -37.32
N GLN A 37 -19.67 16.66 -36.80
CA GLN A 37 -19.80 15.27 -37.17
C GLN A 37 -20.48 14.52 -36.05
N SER A 38 -21.51 13.80 -36.41
CA SER A 38 -22.37 12.93 -35.62
C SER A 38 -21.60 11.99 -34.66
N GLY A 39 -22.11 11.93 -33.42
CA GLY A 39 -21.58 11.20 -32.27
C GLY A 39 -21.27 9.72 -32.51
N ARG A 40 -19.99 9.41 -32.47
CA ARG A 40 -19.49 8.12 -31.97
C ARG A 40 -18.63 8.46 -30.75
N SER A 41 -18.94 7.85 -29.59
CA SER A 41 -18.19 8.09 -28.37
C SER A 41 -16.71 7.76 -28.60
N GLN A 42 -15.82 8.63 -28.19
CA GLN A 42 -14.36 8.53 -28.36
C GLN A 42 -13.74 7.35 -27.58
N PHE A 43 -14.52 6.64 -26.76
CA PHE A 43 -14.08 5.62 -25.81
C PHE A 43 -14.59 4.19 -26.11
N GLY A 44 -15.09 3.91 -27.30
CA GLY A 44 -15.56 2.59 -27.68
C GLY A 44 -16.71 2.06 -26.77
N PRO A 45 -16.86 0.72 -26.64
CA PRO A 45 -17.99 0.12 -25.91
C PRO A 45 -18.10 0.53 -24.44
N MET A 46 -17.01 0.87 -23.79
CA MET A 46 -17.01 1.32 -22.39
C MET A 46 -17.54 2.75 -22.25
N GLY A 47 -17.25 3.63 -23.20
CA GLY A 47 -17.77 5.00 -23.20
C GLY A 47 -19.30 5.02 -23.35
N GLU A 48 -19.83 4.22 -24.28
CA GLU A 48 -21.26 4.12 -24.49
C GLU A 48 -22.00 3.54 -23.25
N TRP A 49 -21.38 2.58 -22.57
CA TRP A 49 -21.92 2.03 -21.32
C TRP A 49 -21.96 3.10 -20.22
N LEU A 50 -20.91 3.90 -20.05
CA LEU A 50 -20.84 5.01 -19.08
C LEU A 50 -21.91 6.08 -19.36
N ASP A 51 -22.11 6.45 -20.61
CA ASP A 51 -23.14 7.42 -21.02
C ASP A 51 -24.56 6.92 -20.73
N ASN A 52 -24.81 5.62 -20.94
CA ASN A 52 -26.08 4.99 -20.61
C ASN A 52 -26.32 4.91 -19.10
N LEU A 53 -25.26 4.65 -18.32
CA LEU A 53 -25.34 4.63 -16.85
C LEU A 53 -25.64 6.02 -16.29
N THR A 54 -24.99 7.04 -16.82
CA THR A 54 -25.20 8.45 -16.43
C THR A 54 -26.63 8.89 -16.71
N ARG A 55 -27.15 8.60 -17.90
CA ARG A 55 -28.56 8.91 -18.25
C ARG A 55 -29.55 8.19 -17.35
N ALA A 56 -29.36 6.90 -17.09
CA ALA A 56 -30.25 6.16 -16.20
C ALA A 56 -30.24 6.72 -14.77
N TYR A 57 -29.08 7.19 -14.31
CA TYR A 57 -28.97 7.82 -12.98
C TYR A 57 -29.69 9.18 -12.91
N GLU A 58 -29.52 10.05 -13.92
CA GLU A 58 -30.21 11.34 -13.99
C GLU A 58 -31.72 11.18 -14.05
N GLN A 59 -32.22 10.13 -14.70
CA GLN A 59 -33.62 9.77 -14.80
C GLN A 59 -34.16 9.01 -13.57
N LYS A 60 -33.29 8.72 -12.57
CA LYS A 60 -33.60 7.90 -11.39
C LYS A 60 -34.17 6.52 -11.71
N ASP A 61 -33.78 5.97 -12.88
CA ASP A 61 -34.20 4.66 -13.37
C ASP A 61 -33.34 3.55 -12.73
N MET A 62 -33.75 3.11 -11.55
CA MET A 62 -33.04 2.11 -10.77
C MET A 62 -33.00 0.72 -11.45
N ASP A 63 -33.99 0.40 -12.24
CA ASP A 63 -34.06 -0.89 -12.95
C ASP A 63 -33.06 -0.90 -14.11
N LYS A 64 -32.93 0.20 -14.83
CA LYS A 64 -31.92 0.38 -15.89
C LYS A 64 -30.52 0.36 -15.37
N ILE A 65 -30.26 1.00 -14.23
CA ILE A 65 -28.97 0.96 -13.53
C ILE A 65 -28.60 -0.48 -13.16
N GLY A 66 -29.56 -1.22 -12.60
CA GLY A 66 -29.39 -2.64 -12.25
C GLY A 66 -29.02 -3.51 -13.45
N GLN A 67 -29.72 -3.33 -14.57
CA GLN A 67 -29.45 -4.06 -15.83
C GLN A 67 -28.05 -3.76 -16.38
N LEU A 68 -27.62 -2.50 -16.40
CA LEU A 68 -26.30 -2.09 -16.88
C LEU A 68 -25.15 -2.66 -16.03
N ILE A 69 -25.34 -2.71 -14.72
CA ILE A 69 -24.37 -3.35 -13.80
C ILE A 69 -24.27 -4.85 -14.05
N GLU A 70 -25.40 -5.52 -14.27
CA GLU A 70 -25.42 -6.96 -14.54
C GLU A 70 -24.77 -7.33 -15.88
N GLN A 71 -24.99 -6.53 -16.92
CA GLN A 71 -24.32 -6.68 -18.21
C GLN A 71 -22.79 -6.60 -18.08
N MET A 72 -22.28 -5.66 -17.26
CA MET A 72 -20.84 -5.53 -17.02
C MET A 72 -20.27 -6.76 -16.30
N LYS A 73 -20.99 -7.34 -15.34
CA LYS A 73 -20.57 -8.56 -14.63
C LYS A 73 -20.50 -9.76 -15.56
N GLN A 74 -21.49 -9.94 -16.44
CA GLN A 74 -21.53 -11.03 -17.41
C GLN A 74 -20.43 -10.90 -18.47
N GLY A 75 -20.13 -9.69 -18.93
CA GLY A 75 -19.00 -9.41 -19.84
C GLY A 75 -17.64 -9.80 -19.26
N ARG A 76 -17.45 -9.63 -17.94
CA ARG A 76 -16.23 -10.06 -17.24
C ARG A 76 -16.07 -11.59 -17.16
N GLN A 77 -17.16 -12.34 -17.03
CA GLN A 77 -17.11 -13.82 -16.99
C GLN A 77 -16.79 -14.43 -18.36
N GLY A 78 -17.19 -13.79 -19.46
CA GLY A 78 -16.88 -14.24 -20.82
C GLY A 78 -15.39 -14.06 -21.21
N PHE A 79 -14.69 -13.13 -20.60
CA PHE A 79 -13.26 -12.88 -20.88
C PHE A 79 -12.32 -13.85 -20.15
N ALA A 80 -12.70 -14.34 -18.99
CA ALA A 80 -11.92 -15.31 -18.21
C ALA A 80 -11.96 -16.74 -18.80
N GLY A 81 -12.98 -17.07 -19.59
CA GLY A 81 -13.17 -18.40 -20.18
C GLY A 81 -12.41 -18.66 -21.49
N ARG A 82 -11.76 -17.67 -22.09
CA ARG A 82 -11.16 -17.78 -23.44
C ARG A 82 -9.62 -17.95 -23.47
N MET A 83 -8.96 -18.01 -22.32
CA MET A 83 -7.50 -18.24 -22.22
C MET A 83 -7.08 -19.70 -21.94
N GLY A 84 -7.91 -20.66 -22.25
CA GLY A 84 -7.57 -22.07 -22.05
C GLY A 84 -8.00 -22.97 -23.18
N ARG A 85 -7.31 -22.97 -24.33
CA ARG A 85 -7.12 -24.09 -25.27
C ARG A 85 -6.41 -23.61 -26.53
N GLY A 86 -5.09 -23.79 -26.60
CA GLY A 86 -4.29 -23.73 -27.81
C GLY A 86 -3.53 -25.03 -27.95
N GLY A 87 -3.92 -25.87 -28.89
CA GLY A 87 -3.22 -27.08 -29.31
C GLY A 87 -2.09 -26.74 -30.29
N PRO A 88 -1.20 -27.69 -30.63
CA PRO A 88 0.11 -27.45 -31.25
C PRO A 88 0.02 -27.31 -32.77
N GLY A 89 0.62 -26.26 -33.32
CA GLY A 89 0.82 -26.06 -34.74
C GLY A 89 1.97 -25.10 -34.98
N GLY A 90 2.99 -25.57 -35.69
CA GLY A 90 4.31 -24.96 -35.88
C GLY A 90 4.34 -23.67 -36.70
N PRO A 91 5.53 -23.08 -36.93
CA PRO A 91 5.74 -21.69 -37.27
C PRO A 91 5.72 -21.40 -38.77
N PRO A 92 5.34 -20.18 -39.21
CA PRO A 92 5.84 -19.59 -40.42
C PRO A 92 6.90 -18.53 -40.17
N ARG A 93 7.91 -18.56 -40.99
CA ARG A 93 9.11 -17.69 -41.04
C ARG A 93 8.75 -16.26 -41.54
N GLY A 94 9.42 -15.30 -40.97
CA GLY A 94 10.02 -14.15 -41.67
C GLY A 94 9.15 -12.91 -41.74
N PHE A 95 9.58 -11.86 -41.03
CA PHE A 95 9.89 -10.56 -41.61
C PHE A 95 10.62 -9.66 -40.59
N GLY A 96 11.70 -9.13 -41.03
CA GLY A 96 12.45 -7.93 -40.78
C GLY A 96 12.54 -7.34 -39.36
N GLY A 97 13.77 -7.15 -38.90
CA GLY A 97 14.18 -6.58 -37.63
C GLY A 97 13.71 -5.14 -37.43
N PHE A 98 13.43 -4.84 -36.17
CA PHE A 98 13.66 -3.53 -35.58
C PHE A 98 14.32 -3.72 -34.22
N GLY A 99 15.34 -2.91 -33.97
CA GLY A 99 16.29 -3.02 -32.90
C GLY A 99 15.73 -2.86 -31.47
N PRO A 100 16.58 -3.13 -30.46
CA PRO A 100 16.21 -3.08 -29.07
C PRO A 100 16.18 -1.63 -28.61
N GLY A 101 14.98 -1.11 -28.32
CA GLY A 101 14.81 0.25 -27.86
C GLY A 101 13.36 0.59 -27.52
N GLY A 102 12.69 -0.30 -26.82
CA GLY A 102 11.37 -0.04 -26.25
C GLY A 102 11.46 -0.23 -24.74
N SER A 103 12.03 0.75 -24.02
CA SER A 103 11.79 0.90 -22.61
C SER A 103 10.27 0.93 -22.42
N GLN A 104 9.70 -0.14 -21.84
CA GLN A 104 8.44 -0.02 -21.13
C GLN A 104 8.71 1.02 -20.03
N ALA A 105 8.42 2.27 -20.33
CA ALA A 105 8.15 3.28 -19.32
C ALA A 105 6.91 2.77 -18.59
N GLY A 106 7.12 1.92 -17.56
CA GLY A 106 6.14 1.71 -16.52
C GLY A 106 5.72 3.10 -16.11
N SER A 107 4.43 3.33 -16.00
CA SER A 107 3.87 4.56 -15.42
C SER A 107 4.31 4.62 -13.96
N HIS A 108 5.59 4.91 -13.72
CA HIS A 108 6.04 5.34 -12.41
C HIS A 108 5.27 6.62 -12.14
N SER A 109 4.36 6.54 -11.18
CA SER A 109 3.65 7.72 -10.72
C SER A 109 4.71 8.78 -10.44
N PHE A 110 4.52 9.98 -10.95
CA PHE A 110 5.35 11.15 -10.66
C PHE A 110 5.61 11.33 -9.14
N LEU A 111 4.76 10.74 -8.30
CA LEU A 111 4.82 10.78 -6.85
C LEU A 111 5.76 9.72 -6.24
N ASP A 112 6.21 8.72 -7.00
CA ASP A 112 7.01 7.58 -6.50
C ASP A 112 8.52 7.74 -6.77
N GLY A 113 8.99 8.97 -6.96
CA GLY A 113 10.41 9.27 -7.16
C GLY A 113 11.30 8.73 -6.03
N THR A 114 12.54 8.33 -6.35
CA THR A 114 13.54 7.90 -5.37
C THR A 114 13.82 9.02 -4.36
N PRO A 115 13.90 8.74 -3.05
CA PRO A 115 14.26 9.74 -2.06
C PRO A 115 15.62 10.37 -2.37
N ILE A 116 15.70 11.69 -2.28
CA ILE A 116 16.97 12.42 -2.43
C ILE A 116 17.63 12.51 -1.05
N PRO A 117 18.82 11.94 -0.85
CA PRO A 117 19.50 11.98 0.45
C PRO A 117 19.96 13.40 0.78
N LYS A 118 19.72 13.84 2.02
CA LYS A 118 20.17 15.12 2.56
C LYS A 118 21.56 15.04 3.19
N THR A 119 21.93 13.86 3.68
CA THR A 119 23.19 13.63 4.41
C THR A 119 23.89 12.38 3.90
N ASP A 120 25.20 12.23 4.18
CA ASP A 120 25.95 11.02 3.86
C ASP A 120 25.39 9.79 4.57
N SER A 121 24.87 9.96 5.79
CA SER A 121 24.19 8.88 6.52
C SER A 121 22.93 8.41 5.78
N GLU A 122 22.06 9.31 5.33
CA GLU A 122 20.90 8.95 4.52
C GLU A 122 21.33 8.26 3.21
N LYS A 123 22.36 8.77 2.54
CA LYS A 123 22.90 8.17 1.32
C LYS A 123 23.35 6.72 1.55
N LYS A 124 24.05 6.49 2.67
CA LYS A 124 24.52 5.15 3.05
C LYS A 124 23.35 4.19 3.33
N ILE A 125 22.33 4.64 4.06
CA ILE A 125 21.13 3.85 4.35
C ILE A 125 20.39 3.51 3.05
N LEU A 126 20.16 4.48 2.17
CA LEU A 126 19.49 4.27 0.88
C LEU A 126 20.27 3.28 -0.01
N SER A 127 21.61 3.34 -0.02
CA SER A 127 22.43 2.36 -0.76
C SER A 127 22.21 0.93 -0.26
N VAL A 128 22.11 0.71 1.05
CA VAL A 128 21.83 -0.62 1.61
C VAL A 128 20.40 -1.07 1.28
N LEU A 129 19.42 -0.18 1.35
CA LEU A 129 18.04 -0.46 0.94
C LEU A 129 17.95 -0.88 -0.53
N ASP A 130 18.66 -0.19 -1.43
CA ASP A 130 18.71 -0.50 -2.86
C ASP A 130 19.36 -1.88 -3.11
N GLU A 131 20.45 -2.20 -2.42
CA GLU A 131 21.09 -3.51 -2.50
C GLU A 131 20.14 -4.63 -2.04
N MET A 132 19.45 -4.44 -0.90
CA MET A 132 18.46 -5.40 -0.41
C MET A 132 17.30 -5.59 -1.37
N ALA A 133 16.85 -4.54 -2.05
CA ALA A 133 15.77 -4.60 -3.04
C ALA A 133 16.19 -5.32 -4.34
N GLN A 134 17.49 -5.27 -4.70
CA GLN A 134 18.04 -5.92 -5.88
C GLN A 134 18.43 -7.38 -5.66
N ASP A 135 18.60 -7.83 -4.43
CA ASP A 135 18.96 -9.20 -4.09
C ASP A 135 17.79 -10.17 -4.36
N ARG A 136 17.72 -10.66 -5.60
CA ARG A 136 16.70 -11.66 -6.02
C ARG A 136 17.01 -13.07 -5.55
N SER A 137 18.17 -13.32 -4.96
CA SER A 137 18.57 -14.64 -4.46
C SER A 137 17.78 -15.04 -3.20
N ARG A 138 17.15 -14.07 -2.54
CA ARG A 138 16.44 -14.24 -1.28
C ARG A 138 15.07 -13.56 -1.36
N THR A 139 14.03 -14.36 -1.43
CA THR A 139 12.65 -13.88 -1.39
C THR A 139 12.24 -13.63 0.06
N PHE A 140 12.54 -12.45 0.58
CA PHE A 140 11.98 -12.03 1.88
C PHE A 140 10.76 -11.14 1.65
N ALA A 141 9.75 -11.30 2.53
CA ALA A 141 8.58 -10.44 2.55
C ALA A 141 8.93 -9.10 3.21
N ASN A 142 9.65 -8.24 2.50
CA ASN A 142 9.92 -6.88 2.93
C ASN A 142 8.74 -5.97 2.59
N VAL A 143 8.56 -4.90 3.35
CA VAL A 143 7.63 -3.82 2.99
C VAL A 143 8.04 -3.21 1.64
N SER A 144 7.08 -2.63 0.91
CA SER A 144 7.41 -1.90 -0.32
C SER A 144 8.26 -0.65 -0.02
N PRO A 145 9.04 -0.13 -0.97
CA PRO A 145 9.73 1.15 -0.80
C PRO A 145 8.77 2.30 -0.43
N THR A 146 7.56 2.30 -0.96
CA THR A 146 6.52 3.29 -0.66
C THR A 146 6.06 3.18 0.80
N ASP A 147 5.81 1.95 1.29
CA ASP A 147 5.44 1.73 2.69
C ASP A 147 6.60 2.12 3.62
N GLY A 148 7.85 1.77 3.27
CA GLY A 148 9.02 2.17 4.03
C GLY A 148 9.17 3.70 4.14
N ARG A 149 8.91 4.43 3.05
CA ARG A 149 8.88 5.91 3.06
C ARG A 149 7.77 6.46 3.96
N LEU A 150 6.61 5.81 3.97
CA LEU A 150 5.51 6.17 4.88
C LEU A 150 5.94 5.98 6.34
N LEU A 151 6.59 4.85 6.67
CA LEU A 151 7.13 4.61 8.02
C LEU A 151 8.10 5.72 8.43
N ARG A 152 9.06 6.08 7.57
CA ARG A 152 9.98 7.19 7.81
C ARG A 152 9.25 8.50 8.07
N GLN A 153 8.33 8.89 7.17
CA GLN A 153 7.62 10.17 7.26
C GLN A 153 6.79 10.29 8.53
N LEU A 154 6.04 9.24 8.89
CA LEU A 154 5.24 9.23 10.11
C LEU A 154 6.12 9.30 11.36
N THR A 155 7.24 8.56 11.38
CA THR A 155 8.19 8.55 12.50
C THR A 155 8.79 9.94 12.75
N GLU A 156 9.19 10.62 11.68
CA GLU A 156 9.76 11.96 11.75
C GLU A 156 8.70 13.00 12.11
N ALA A 157 7.49 12.91 11.50
CA ALA A 157 6.39 13.85 11.74
C ALA A 157 5.87 13.85 13.19
N VAL A 158 5.81 12.67 13.85
CA VAL A 158 5.38 12.59 15.25
C VAL A 158 6.54 12.83 16.23
N GLY A 159 7.77 13.02 15.72
CA GLY A 159 8.98 13.23 16.52
C GLY A 159 9.32 12.00 17.37
N ALA A 160 9.10 10.79 16.86
CA ALA A 160 9.19 9.56 17.62
C ALA A 160 10.58 9.37 18.24
N LYS A 161 10.61 9.02 19.53
CA LYS A 161 11.82 8.66 20.30
C LYS A 161 11.91 7.17 20.55
N ARG A 162 10.77 6.48 20.59
CA ARG A 162 10.69 5.05 20.87
C ARG A 162 9.75 4.37 19.89
N VAL A 163 10.33 3.55 19.00
CA VAL A 163 9.61 2.71 18.07
C VAL A 163 9.75 1.25 18.50
N ILE A 164 8.63 0.52 18.55
CA ILE A 164 8.59 -0.92 18.74
C ILE A 164 8.12 -1.55 17.43
N GLU A 165 8.87 -2.52 16.91
CA GLU A 165 8.54 -3.28 15.71
C GLU A 165 8.38 -4.76 16.05
N ILE A 166 7.34 -5.40 15.53
CA ILE A 166 7.13 -6.84 15.60
C ILE A 166 7.27 -7.41 14.19
N GLY A 167 8.37 -8.16 13.97
CA GLY A 167 8.76 -8.70 12.68
C GLY A 167 9.92 -7.91 12.04
N THR A 168 11.13 -8.18 12.47
CA THR A 168 12.36 -7.56 11.95
C THR A 168 12.66 -8.02 10.52
N SER A 169 12.43 -9.32 10.23
CA SER A 169 12.90 -9.97 8.99
C SER A 169 14.38 -9.67 8.75
N THR A 170 14.76 -9.18 7.58
CA THR A 170 16.14 -8.79 7.22
C THR A 170 16.47 -7.34 7.56
N GLY A 171 15.58 -6.61 8.24
CA GLY A 171 15.80 -5.24 8.71
C GLY A 171 15.43 -4.14 7.72
N TYR A 172 14.69 -4.44 6.65
CA TYR A 172 14.37 -3.45 5.62
C TYR A 172 13.53 -2.29 6.17
N SER A 173 12.43 -2.56 6.88
CA SER A 173 11.61 -1.56 7.57
C SER A 173 12.42 -0.82 8.66
N GLY A 174 13.25 -1.57 9.40
CA GLY A 174 14.14 -1.01 10.43
C GLY A 174 15.08 0.07 9.89
N LEU A 175 15.58 -0.07 8.65
CA LEU A 175 16.41 0.95 8.00
C LEU A 175 15.63 2.25 7.70
N TRP A 176 14.36 2.14 7.29
CA TRP A 176 13.49 3.30 7.11
C TRP A 176 13.19 4.01 8.43
N PHE A 177 12.92 3.25 9.49
CA PHE A 177 12.79 3.82 10.84
C PHE A 177 14.07 4.49 11.29
N ALA A 178 15.23 3.84 11.12
CA ALA A 178 16.52 4.40 11.54
C ALA A 178 16.85 5.74 10.88
N MET A 179 16.45 5.92 9.63
CA MET A 179 16.61 7.19 8.90
C MET A 179 15.89 8.34 9.61
N ALA A 180 14.66 8.14 10.07
CA ALA A 180 13.90 9.11 10.84
C ALA A 180 14.44 9.26 12.27
N LEU A 181 14.75 8.14 12.93
CA LEU A 181 15.22 8.12 14.31
C LEU A 181 16.57 8.81 14.50
N ARG A 182 17.42 8.81 13.48
CA ARG A 182 18.64 9.61 13.47
C ARG A 182 18.34 11.11 13.56
N THR A 183 17.29 11.58 12.88
CA THR A 183 16.82 12.97 12.93
C THR A 183 16.15 13.29 14.27
N THR A 184 15.28 12.39 14.74
CA THR A 184 14.52 12.63 15.97
C THR A 184 15.33 12.36 17.25
N GLY A 185 16.46 11.63 17.16
CA GLY A 185 17.27 11.20 18.31
C GLY A 185 16.61 10.07 19.10
N GLY A 186 15.81 9.24 18.43
CA GLY A 186 15.10 8.10 19.00
C GLY A 186 15.83 6.76 18.78
N LYS A 187 15.17 5.67 19.21
CA LYS A 187 15.65 4.29 19.08
C LYS A 187 14.52 3.36 18.59
N LEU A 188 14.93 2.29 17.89
CA LEU A 188 14.07 1.17 17.48
C LEU A 188 14.39 -0.05 18.34
N ILE A 189 13.35 -0.69 18.87
CA ILE A 189 13.41 -2.05 19.41
C ILE A 189 12.58 -2.92 18.49
N THR A 190 13.21 -3.93 17.88
CA THR A 190 12.56 -4.80 16.91
C THR A 190 12.67 -6.26 17.35
N HIS A 191 11.60 -7.02 17.15
CA HIS A 191 11.47 -8.39 17.61
C HIS A 191 11.52 -9.36 16.42
N GLU A 192 12.35 -10.41 16.49
CA GLU A 192 12.49 -11.45 15.47
C GLU A 192 12.64 -12.84 16.10
N ILE A 193 11.81 -13.76 15.62
CA ILE A 193 11.83 -15.15 16.13
C ILE A 193 12.93 -15.99 15.46
N ASP A 194 13.25 -15.71 14.21
CA ASP A 194 14.23 -16.46 13.42
C ASP A 194 15.64 -15.88 13.63
N SER A 195 16.55 -16.73 14.11
CA SER A 195 17.93 -16.32 14.40
C SER A 195 18.74 -15.97 13.15
N GLY A 196 18.45 -16.61 12.01
CA GLY A 196 19.12 -16.34 10.75
C GLY A 196 18.72 -14.99 10.19
N ARG A 197 17.42 -14.66 10.20
CA ARG A 197 16.93 -13.33 9.81
C ARG A 197 17.46 -12.25 10.75
N ALA A 198 17.44 -12.48 12.03
CA ALA A 198 18.02 -11.55 13.02
C ALA A 198 19.52 -11.29 12.77
N ALA A 199 20.30 -12.30 12.39
CA ALA A 199 21.70 -12.12 12.01
C ALA A 199 21.86 -11.28 10.75
N MET A 200 21.09 -11.56 9.70
CA MET A 200 21.09 -10.75 8.48
C MET A 200 20.70 -9.30 8.74
N ALA A 201 19.70 -9.07 9.58
CA ALA A 201 19.29 -7.70 9.96
C ALA A 201 20.44 -6.96 10.67
N ARG A 202 21.15 -7.62 11.61
CA ARG A 202 22.34 -7.03 12.26
C ARG A 202 23.41 -6.61 11.27
N ASP A 203 23.69 -7.46 10.29
CA ASP A 203 24.69 -7.17 9.26
C ASP A 203 24.26 -5.98 8.39
N ASN A 204 22.98 -5.92 8.00
CA ASN A 204 22.44 -4.80 7.24
C ASN A 204 22.46 -3.50 8.05
N PHE A 205 22.13 -3.53 9.34
CA PHE A 205 22.19 -2.34 10.20
C PHE A 205 23.63 -1.84 10.40
N LYS A 206 24.59 -2.73 10.60
CA LYS A 206 26.02 -2.38 10.64
C LYS A 206 26.48 -1.80 9.31
N LYS A 207 26.13 -2.43 8.20
CA LYS A 207 26.47 -1.94 6.86
C LYS A 207 25.93 -0.53 6.61
N ALA A 208 24.70 -0.26 7.04
CA ALA A 208 24.08 1.05 6.96
C ALA A 208 24.63 2.07 8.00
N GLY A 209 25.34 1.62 9.03
CA GLY A 209 25.86 2.45 10.12
C GLY A 209 24.77 2.99 11.03
N VAL A 210 23.78 2.13 11.37
CA VAL A 210 22.63 2.48 12.22
C VAL A 210 22.42 1.47 13.36
N ASP A 211 23.35 0.56 13.56
CA ASP A 211 23.30 -0.45 14.62
C ASP A 211 23.29 0.14 16.03
N ASP A 212 23.78 1.38 16.19
CA ASP A 212 23.66 2.15 17.42
C ASP A 212 22.23 2.62 17.74
N LEU A 213 21.33 2.65 16.74
CA LEU A 213 19.95 3.08 16.88
C LEU A 213 18.97 1.93 17.10
N ILE A 214 19.37 0.70 16.83
CA ILE A 214 18.45 -0.45 16.71
C ILE A 214 18.87 -1.57 17.66
N THR A 215 17.93 -2.01 18.47
CA THR A 215 18.07 -3.21 19.32
C THR A 215 17.19 -4.32 18.77
N ILE A 216 17.80 -5.46 18.39
CA ILE A 216 17.06 -6.67 18.00
C ILE A 216 16.86 -7.56 19.22
N VAL A 217 15.60 -7.81 19.56
CA VAL A 217 15.18 -8.77 20.59
C VAL A 217 14.82 -10.07 19.90
N GLN A 218 15.69 -11.07 20.04
CA GLN A 218 15.46 -12.39 19.44
C GLN A 218 14.53 -13.23 20.32
N GLY A 219 13.52 -13.84 19.70
CA GLY A 219 12.58 -14.75 20.38
C GLY A 219 11.13 -14.54 19.96
N ASN A 220 10.24 -15.32 20.55
CA ASN A 220 8.80 -15.19 20.32
C ASN A 220 8.29 -13.84 20.84
N ALA A 221 7.79 -12.99 19.94
CA ALA A 221 7.33 -11.66 20.28
C ALA A 221 6.15 -11.67 21.28
N HIS A 222 5.30 -12.70 21.28
CA HIS A 222 4.24 -12.87 22.28
C HIS A 222 4.76 -12.87 23.73
N GLU A 223 6.03 -13.26 23.90
CA GLU A 223 6.68 -13.28 25.21
C GLU A 223 7.59 -12.07 25.40
N THR A 224 8.40 -11.74 24.38
CA THR A 224 9.43 -10.73 24.54
C THR A 224 8.87 -9.30 24.67
N VAL A 225 7.69 -9.01 24.09
CA VAL A 225 7.03 -7.70 24.25
C VAL A 225 6.59 -7.42 25.70
N LYS A 226 6.41 -8.45 26.54
CA LYS A 226 6.05 -8.30 27.96
C LYS A 226 7.13 -7.54 28.77
N GLN A 227 8.35 -7.48 28.23
CA GLN A 227 9.47 -6.78 28.85
C GLN A 227 9.41 -5.25 28.62
N GLN A 228 8.57 -4.78 27.67
CA GLN A 228 8.40 -3.35 27.40
C GLN A 228 7.67 -2.70 28.60
N LYS A 229 8.19 -1.56 29.05
CA LYS A 229 7.64 -0.81 30.20
C LYS A 229 7.52 0.69 29.93
N ASP A 230 8.33 1.20 29.01
CA ASP A 230 8.40 2.63 28.74
C ASP A 230 7.38 3.04 27.68
N PRO A 231 6.97 4.31 27.68
CA PRO A 231 6.06 4.86 26.67
C PRO A 231 6.55 4.63 25.24
N ILE A 232 5.63 4.29 24.34
CA ILE A 232 5.86 3.99 22.93
C ILE A 232 5.27 5.12 22.08
N ASP A 233 6.05 5.65 21.14
CA ASP A 233 5.57 6.62 20.16
C ASP A 233 4.93 5.96 18.95
N ILE A 234 5.56 4.87 18.46
CA ILE A 234 5.08 4.10 17.33
C ILE A 234 5.20 2.62 17.63
N LEU A 235 4.12 1.88 17.42
CA LEU A 235 4.09 0.42 17.32
C LEU A 235 3.91 0.02 15.86
N PHE A 236 4.84 -0.78 15.29
CA PHE A 236 4.72 -1.33 13.95
C PHE A 236 4.53 -2.85 14.01
N LEU A 237 3.47 -3.35 13.37
CA LEU A 237 3.09 -4.76 13.33
C LEU A 237 3.26 -5.30 11.90
N ASP A 238 4.22 -6.21 11.71
CA ASP A 238 4.46 -6.91 10.45
C ASP A 238 4.97 -8.34 10.67
N ALA A 239 4.31 -9.08 11.58
CA ALA A 239 4.57 -10.46 11.89
C ALA A 239 3.38 -11.37 11.53
N ASP A 240 3.11 -12.41 12.33
CA ASP A 240 1.94 -13.28 12.23
C ASP A 240 0.65 -12.49 12.45
N LYS A 241 -0.27 -12.55 11.48
CA LYS A 241 -1.49 -11.72 11.49
C LYS A 241 -2.45 -12.09 12.61
N GLU A 242 -2.50 -13.37 12.96
CA GLU A 242 -3.32 -13.87 14.09
C GLU A 242 -2.85 -13.32 15.44
N GLY A 243 -1.58 -12.94 15.55
CA GLY A 243 -0.97 -12.36 16.74
C GLY A 243 -1.23 -10.86 16.93
N TYR A 244 -1.71 -10.14 15.93
CA TYR A 244 -1.85 -8.68 15.98
C TYR A 244 -2.72 -8.19 17.14
N VAL A 245 -3.81 -8.89 17.46
CA VAL A 245 -4.68 -8.56 18.60
C VAL A 245 -3.93 -8.72 19.91
N ASP A 246 -3.13 -9.78 20.06
CA ASP A 246 -2.35 -10.02 21.28
C ASP A 246 -1.28 -8.95 21.47
N TYR A 247 -0.53 -8.61 20.42
CA TYR A 247 0.46 -7.52 20.45
C TYR A 247 -0.19 -6.19 20.78
N LEU A 248 -1.35 -5.88 20.16
CA LEU A 248 -2.12 -4.67 20.45
C LEU A 248 -2.50 -4.62 21.92
N ASN A 249 -3.12 -5.66 22.45
CA ASN A 249 -3.59 -5.71 23.85
C ASN A 249 -2.45 -5.51 24.86
N LYS A 250 -1.28 -6.07 24.57
CA LYS A 250 -0.10 -5.96 25.45
C LYS A 250 0.56 -4.58 25.41
N LEU A 251 0.57 -3.94 24.23
CA LEU A 251 1.36 -2.72 24.00
C LEU A 251 0.52 -1.44 23.94
N LEU A 252 -0.79 -1.51 23.66
CA LEU A 252 -1.67 -0.34 23.64
C LEU A 252 -1.63 0.51 24.91
N PRO A 253 -1.58 -0.09 26.14
CA PRO A 253 -1.44 0.71 27.36
C PRO A 253 -0.16 1.54 27.41
N LEU A 254 0.91 1.13 26.72
CA LEU A 254 2.19 1.81 26.68
C LEU A 254 2.27 2.86 25.56
N ILE A 255 1.39 2.81 24.56
CA ILE A 255 1.37 3.80 23.51
C ILE A 255 0.89 5.14 24.10
N ARG A 256 1.68 6.19 23.94
CA ARG A 256 1.31 7.51 24.46
C ARG A 256 0.10 8.10 23.70
N PRO A 257 -0.70 8.98 24.30
CA PRO A 257 -1.65 9.79 23.57
C PRO A 257 -0.98 10.58 22.44
N GLY A 258 -1.54 10.51 21.22
CA GLY A 258 -0.92 11.03 19.99
C GLY A 258 0.15 10.12 19.38
N GLY A 259 0.38 8.92 19.92
CA GLY A 259 1.20 7.87 19.31
C GLY A 259 0.46 7.12 18.22
N LEU A 260 1.21 6.38 17.42
CA LEU A 260 0.68 5.66 16.27
C LEU A 260 0.85 4.14 16.40
N ILE A 261 -0.14 3.41 15.90
CA ILE A 261 -0.06 1.98 15.63
C ILE A 261 -0.14 1.81 14.12
N ILE A 262 0.88 1.21 13.53
CA ILE A 262 0.96 0.99 12.09
C ILE A 262 0.98 -0.52 11.88
N ALA A 263 0.11 -1.05 11.02
CA ALA A 263 0.09 -2.47 10.72
C ALA A 263 0.15 -2.71 9.20
N HIS A 264 0.98 -3.63 8.80
CA HIS A 264 1.18 -4.04 7.40
C HIS A 264 0.31 -5.25 7.03
N ASN A 265 0.12 -5.51 5.73
CA ASN A 265 -0.75 -6.57 5.20
C ASN A 265 -2.23 -6.43 5.60
N MET A 266 -2.73 -5.21 5.55
CA MET A 266 -4.09 -4.87 5.97
C MET A 266 -5.14 -4.89 4.84
N ASN A 267 -4.87 -5.59 3.72
CA ASN A 267 -5.88 -5.84 2.71
C ASN A 267 -6.94 -6.86 3.20
N THR A 268 -8.08 -6.92 2.53
CA THR A 268 -9.23 -7.75 2.93
C THR A 268 -8.96 -9.27 2.93
N ARG A 269 -7.84 -9.74 2.36
CA ARG A 269 -7.48 -11.17 2.32
C ARG A 269 -6.54 -11.56 3.46
N GLN A 270 -5.77 -10.62 3.98
CA GLN A 270 -4.68 -10.87 4.93
C GLN A 270 -4.97 -10.33 6.33
N ALA A 271 -5.76 -9.26 6.45
CA ALA A 271 -6.08 -8.65 7.73
C ALA A 271 -6.93 -9.60 8.61
N ASP A 272 -6.53 -9.79 9.86
CA ASP A 272 -7.35 -10.50 10.83
C ASP A 272 -8.57 -9.63 11.19
N PRO A 273 -9.82 -10.13 11.00
CA PRO A 273 -11.02 -9.37 11.32
C PRO A 273 -11.10 -8.91 12.77
N ARG A 274 -10.56 -9.69 13.72
CA ARG A 274 -10.53 -9.34 15.14
C ARG A 274 -9.65 -8.13 15.40
N TYR A 275 -8.50 -8.04 14.70
CA TYR A 275 -7.62 -6.87 14.78
C TYR A 275 -8.28 -5.65 14.15
N VAL A 276 -8.91 -5.80 12.98
CA VAL A 276 -9.66 -4.71 12.33
C VAL A 276 -10.76 -4.18 13.27
N GLU A 277 -11.55 -5.07 13.88
CA GLU A 277 -12.57 -4.68 14.86
C GLU A 277 -11.94 -3.92 16.03
N ALA A 278 -10.86 -4.42 16.62
CA ALA A 278 -10.22 -3.80 17.78
C ALA A 278 -9.74 -2.37 17.51
N ILE A 279 -9.21 -2.08 16.30
CA ILE A 279 -8.70 -0.75 15.96
C ILE A 279 -9.76 0.21 15.40
N THR A 280 -10.94 -0.28 15.01
CA THR A 280 -12.01 0.54 14.40
C THR A 280 -13.20 0.77 15.30
N THR A 281 -13.37 -0.03 16.37
CA THR A 281 -14.48 0.11 17.33
C THR A 281 -14.07 0.72 18.67
N ASN A 282 -12.78 0.82 18.95
CA ASN A 282 -12.26 1.44 20.16
C ASN A 282 -12.36 2.97 20.06
N SER A 283 -13.10 3.60 20.96
CA SER A 283 -13.33 5.05 20.98
C SER A 283 -12.07 5.88 21.20
N GLU A 284 -11.00 5.31 21.77
CA GLU A 284 -9.71 5.98 21.97
C GLU A 284 -8.82 5.94 20.70
N LEU A 285 -9.23 5.19 19.67
CA LEU A 285 -8.47 5.00 18.46
C LEU A 285 -9.16 5.66 17.26
N GLU A 286 -8.36 6.07 16.29
CA GLU A 286 -8.81 6.53 14.97
C GLU A 286 -7.94 5.92 13.89
N THR A 287 -8.56 5.15 13.01
CA THR A 287 -7.84 4.31 12.02
C THR A 287 -8.10 4.77 10.60
N LEU A 288 -7.02 4.92 9.83
CA LEU A 288 -7.04 5.09 8.39
C LEU A 288 -6.40 3.87 7.72
N LEU A 289 -7.05 3.34 6.68
CA LEU A 289 -6.54 2.24 5.87
C LEU A 289 -6.02 2.77 4.53
N LEU A 290 -4.75 2.52 4.24
CA LEU A 290 -4.07 2.90 3.01
C LEU A 290 -3.86 1.64 2.14
N LEU A 291 -4.67 1.50 1.09
CA LEU A 291 -4.66 0.34 0.17
C LEU A 291 -4.00 0.67 -1.17
N ARG A 292 -2.92 1.42 -1.17
CA ARG A 292 -2.34 1.95 -2.40
C ARG A 292 -1.68 0.88 -3.26
N GLU A 293 -0.98 -0.07 -2.66
CA GLU A 293 -0.29 -1.15 -3.38
C GLU A 293 -0.33 -2.46 -2.59
N GLY A 294 -0.91 -3.48 -3.21
CA GLY A 294 -0.78 -4.89 -2.81
C GLY A 294 -1.30 -5.25 -1.42
N THR A 295 -0.51 -5.03 -0.39
CA THR A 295 -0.77 -5.58 0.95
C THR A 295 -1.56 -4.64 1.87
N GLY A 296 -1.48 -3.33 1.66
CA GLY A 296 -2.15 -2.32 2.48
C GLY A 296 -1.51 -2.08 3.84
N VAL A 297 -1.63 -0.83 4.32
CA VAL A 297 -1.13 -0.39 5.63
C VAL A 297 -2.27 0.28 6.39
N SER A 298 -2.50 -0.09 7.64
CA SER A 298 -3.33 0.72 8.54
C SER A 298 -2.46 1.66 9.36
N VAL A 299 -2.93 2.89 9.53
CA VAL A 299 -2.35 3.88 10.44
C VAL A 299 -3.44 4.23 11.45
N THR A 300 -3.20 3.91 12.72
CA THR A 300 -4.12 4.11 13.82
C THR A 300 -3.52 5.10 14.80
N LEU A 301 -4.21 6.20 15.04
CA LEU A 301 -3.86 7.20 16.05
C LEU A 301 -4.45 6.82 17.40
N LYS A 302 -3.66 6.79 18.47
CA LYS A 302 -4.18 6.82 19.83
C LYS A 302 -4.54 8.28 20.16
N LYS A 303 -5.83 8.59 20.28
CA LYS A 303 -6.34 9.95 20.53
C LYS A 303 -5.80 10.54 21.85
N ARG A 304 -5.76 11.86 21.94
CA ARG A 304 -5.35 12.60 23.13
C ARG A 304 -6.51 12.78 24.08
#